data_5b5039de7213eb5a73918bb724110a22
#
_entry.id   5b5039de7213eb5a73918bb724110a22
#
_cell.length_a   1.000
_cell.length_b   1.000
_cell.length_c   1.000
_cell.angle_alpha   90.00
_cell.angle_beta   90.00
_cell.angle_gamma   90.00
#
_symmetry.space_group_name_H-M   'P 1'
#
loop_
_entity.id
_entity.type
_entity.pdbx_description
1 polymer ?
#
loop_
_entity_poly.entity_id
_entity_poly.type
_entity_poly.pdbx_seq_one_letter_code
_entity_poly.pdbx_strand_id
1 'polypeptide(L)'
;GRNYAMMISSKGRYALRVMLDMAEQGGESYIRLSDVANRQDISRKYLESIMSELCKGGLVESALGKSGGYKLTRKPCEYRVGEILCAAEGELAPVACLAKDGKKCERGDSCYTLPFWRGLEEQINAYVNSYTLQDLLNLKTRKNNECCGCGCEEGEESK
;
A
#
# COMPACT_ATOMS: atom_id res chain seq x y z
N GLY A 1 -15.87 -20.76 -0.03
CA GLY A 1 -15.75 -20.01 -1.27
C GLY A 1 -14.92 -18.76 -1.07
N ARG A 2 -13.76 -18.66 -1.74
CA ARG A 2 -13.01 -17.40 -1.77
C ARG A 2 -13.80 -16.44 -2.65
N ASN A 3 -14.34 -15.38 -2.06
CA ASN A 3 -14.86 -14.25 -2.82
C ASN A 3 -13.68 -13.53 -3.45
N TYR A 4 -13.46 -13.75 -4.73
CA TYR A 4 -12.54 -12.94 -5.53
C TYR A 4 -13.24 -11.61 -5.86
N ALA A 5 -13.36 -10.76 -4.87
CA ALA A 5 -13.73 -9.39 -5.12
C ALA A 5 -12.45 -8.64 -5.55
N MET A 6 -12.51 -7.92 -6.66
CA MET A 6 -11.48 -6.97 -7.06
C MET A 6 -11.47 -5.80 -6.06
N MET A 7 -10.97 -6.08 -4.86
CA MET A 7 -10.83 -5.09 -3.81
C MET A 7 -9.49 -5.29 -3.13
N ILE A 8 -8.71 -4.23 -3.06
CA ILE A 8 -7.56 -4.22 -2.16
C ILE A 8 -8.10 -4.37 -0.75
N SER A 9 -7.68 -5.43 -0.06
CA SER A 9 -8.15 -5.77 1.28
C SER A 9 -7.67 -4.75 2.31
N SER A 10 -8.19 -4.86 3.53
CA SER A 10 -7.67 -4.09 4.66
C SER A 10 -6.18 -4.31 4.85
N LYS A 11 -5.69 -5.54 4.60
CA LYS A 11 -4.28 -5.90 4.76
C LYS A 11 -3.38 -5.10 3.80
N GLY A 12 -3.74 -5.00 2.52
CA GLY A 12 -2.99 -4.18 1.54
C GLY A 12 -3.02 -2.70 1.87
N ARG A 13 -4.18 -2.17 2.23
CA ARG A 13 -4.32 -0.75 2.65
C ARG A 13 -3.51 -0.44 3.89
N TYR A 14 -3.52 -1.31 4.89
CA TYR A 14 -2.75 -1.11 6.11
C TYR A 14 -1.25 -1.33 5.91
N ALA A 15 -0.85 -2.28 5.06
CA ALA A 15 0.55 -2.44 4.68
C ALA A 15 1.12 -1.14 4.10
N LEU A 16 0.38 -0.49 3.21
CA LEU A 16 0.80 0.79 2.62
C LEU A 16 0.87 1.91 3.68
N ARG A 17 -0.12 1.99 4.59
CA ARG A 17 -0.10 2.95 5.72
C ARG A 17 1.08 2.73 6.65
N VAL A 18 1.40 1.49 6.96
CA VAL A 18 2.52 1.11 7.83
C VAL A 18 3.86 1.47 7.20
N MET A 19 4.03 1.18 5.91
CA MET A 19 5.24 1.55 5.17
C MET A 19 5.44 3.08 5.12
N LEU A 20 4.35 3.84 4.96
CA LEU A 20 4.37 5.30 5.01
C LEU A 20 4.74 5.81 6.41
N ASP A 21 4.15 5.25 7.46
CA ASP A 21 4.47 5.59 8.84
C ASP A 21 5.96 5.34 9.15
N MET A 22 6.47 4.19 8.76
CA MET A 22 7.89 3.87 8.92
C MET A 22 8.79 4.82 8.14
N ALA A 23 8.40 5.23 6.94
CA ALA A 23 9.15 6.16 6.13
C ALA A 23 9.17 7.58 6.74
N GLU A 24 8.07 8.01 7.38
CA GLU A 24 7.98 9.31 8.08
C GLU A 24 8.80 9.35 9.38
N GLN A 25 8.76 8.26 10.15
CA GLN A 25 9.46 8.16 11.44
C GLN A 25 10.89 7.67 11.25
N GLY A 26 11.17 7.06 10.10
CA GLY A 26 12.37 6.32 9.88
C GLY A 26 13.52 7.16 9.40
N GLY A 27 14.59 6.93 10.05
CA GLY A 27 15.92 7.04 9.53
C GLY A 27 16.49 5.64 9.45
N GLU A 28 17.72 5.52 9.89
CA GLU A 28 18.43 4.24 9.95
C GLU A 28 18.09 3.41 11.20
N SER A 29 17.19 3.90 12.07
CA SER A 29 16.86 3.28 13.34
C SER A 29 15.67 2.33 13.22
N TYR A 30 15.69 1.28 14.04
CA TYR A 30 14.56 0.36 14.18
C TYR A 30 13.40 1.01 14.94
N ILE A 31 12.19 0.81 14.44
CA ILE A 31 10.94 1.32 15.00
C ILE A 31 10.21 0.18 15.71
N ARG A 32 9.75 0.43 16.93
CA ARG A 32 9.00 -0.57 17.69
C ARG A 32 7.62 -0.78 17.09
N LEU A 33 7.21 -2.04 17.03
CA LEU A 33 5.89 -2.41 16.51
C LEU A 33 4.75 -1.76 17.31
N SER A 34 4.90 -1.65 18.64
CA SER A 34 3.93 -0.98 19.51
C SER A 34 3.68 0.48 19.12
N ASP A 35 4.72 1.18 18.71
CA ASP A 35 4.61 2.60 18.35
C ASP A 35 3.88 2.77 17.02
N VAL A 36 4.15 1.90 16.05
CA VAL A 36 3.42 1.86 14.78
C VAL A 36 1.95 1.48 15.02
N ALA A 37 1.69 0.46 15.84
CA ALA A 37 0.33 0.02 16.19
C ALA A 37 -0.50 1.16 16.78
N ASN A 38 0.09 1.91 17.71
CA ASN A 38 -0.57 3.05 18.38
C ASN A 38 -0.84 4.20 17.39
N ARG A 39 0.16 4.59 16.57
CA ARG A 39 -0.02 5.69 15.59
C ARG A 39 -1.03 5.37 14.51
N GLN A 40 -1.09 4.11 14.08
CA GLN A 40 -1.96 3.68 12.98
C GLN A 40 -3.31 3.13 13.44
N ASP A 41 -3.52 3.01 14.76
CA ASP A 41 -4.71 2.40 15.35
C ASP A 41 -5.00 1.01 14.77
N ILE A 42 -3.99 0.17 14.80
CA ILE A 42 -4.03 -1.22 14.32
C ILE A 42 -3.72 -2.16 15.48
N SER A 43 -4.49 -3.24 15.64
CA SER A 43 -4.17 -4.23 16.65
C SER A 43 -2.78 -4.82 16.43
N ARG A 44 -2.04 -5.03 17.51
CA ARG A 44 -0.68 -5.57 17.45
C ARG A 44 -0.61 -6.90 16.68
N LYS A 45 -1.56 -7.80 16.96
CA LYS A 45 -1.63 -9.11 16.31
C LYS A 45 -1.81 -9.00 14.80
N TYR A 46 -2.67 -8.07 14.36
CA TYR A 46 -2.89 -7.84 12.93
C TYR A 46 -1.67 -7.20 12.26
N LEU A 47 -1.06 -6.25 12.95
CA LEU A 47 0.16 -5.61 12.47
C LEU A 47 1.32 -6.61 12.37
N GLU A 48 1.48 -7.54 13.31
CA GLU A 48 2.47 -8.63 13.23
C GLU A 48 2.29 -9.48 11.96
N SER A 49 1.04 -9.77 11.59
CA SER A 49 0.72 -10.48 10.35
C SER A 49 1.16 -9.69 9.09
N ILE A 50 0.91 -8.39 9.07
CA ILE A 50 1.33 -7.51 7.97
C ILE A 50 2.85 -7.46 7.89
N MET A 51 3.52 -7.23 9.00
CA MET A 51 4.98 -7.14 9.05
C MET A 51 5.65 -8.44 8.62
N SER A 52 5.06 -9.59 8.96
CA SER A 52 5.54 -10.90 8.50
C SER A 52 5.57 -10.99 6.97
N GLU A 53 4.51 -10.56 6.29
CA GLU A 53 4.47 -10.56 4.82
C GLU A 53 5.45 -9.55 4.21
N LEU A 54 5.57 -8.36 4.80
CA LEU A 54 6.53 -7.35 4.36
C LEU A 54 7.99 -7.82 4.54
N CYS A 55 8.29 -8.54 5.63
CA CYS A 55 9.60 -9.17 5.84
C CYS A 55 9.87 -10.27 4.81
N LYS A 56 8.91 -11.14 4.52
CA LYS A 56 9.03 -12.18 3.49
C LYS A 56 9.30 -11.58 2.11
N GLY A 57 8.69 -10.45 1.82
CA GLY A 57 8.91 -9.68 0.60
C GLY A 57 10.24 -8.90 0.58
N GLY A 58 11.01 -8.92 1.66
CA GLY A 58 12.26 -8.16 1.76
C GLY A 58 12.08 -6.64 1.81
N LEU A 59 10.87 -6.16 2.13
CA LEU A 59 10.55 -4.72 2.17
C LEU A 59 10.93 -4.09 3.51
N VAL A 60 10.90 -4.89 4.57
CA VAL A 60 11.33 -4.50 5.91
C VAL A 60 12.22 -5.59 6.49
N GLU A 61 13.06 -5.21 7.42
CA GLU A 61 13.85 -6.12 8.23
C GLU A 61 13.51 -5.96 9.71
N SER A 62 13.71 -7.02 10.47
CA SER A 62 13.46 -7.04 11.90
C SER A 62 14.72 -7.33 12.70
N ALA A 63 14.83 -6.75 13.88
CA ALA A 63 15.85 -7.05 14.86
C ALA A 63 15.23 -7.30 16.23
N LEU A 64 15.82 -8.24 16.96
CA LEU A 64 15.43 -8.57 18.33
C LEU A 64 16.15 -7.69 19.35
N GLY A 65 15.62 -7.65 20.58
CA GLY A 65 16.22 -6.99 21.72
C GLY A 65 15.61 -5.64 22.08
N LYS A 66 16.20 -4.94 23.06
CA LYS A 66 15.69 -3.67 23.59
C LYS A 66 15.67 -2.54 22.58
N SER A 67 16.66 -2.51 21.68
CA SER A 67 16.76 -1.56 20.56
C SER A 67 16.28 -2.13 19.22
N GLY A 68 15.63 -3.28 19.25
CA GLY A 68 15.08 -3.94 18.09
C GLY A 68 13.74 -3.34 17.64
N GLY A 69 13.19 -3.93 16.61
CA GLY A 69 11.95 -3.51 15.96
C GLY A 69 12.01 -3.80 14.47
N TYR A 70 11.45 -2.92 13.68
CA TYR A 70 11.41 -3.03 12.23
C TYR A 70 12.00 -1.80 11.57
N LYS A 71 12.65 -2.01 10.42
CA LYS A 71 13.27 -0.96 9.64
C LYS A 71 13.05 -1.20 8.14
N LEU A 72 12.95 -0.12 7.38
CA LEU A 72 12.93 -0.20 5.92
C LEU A 72 14.28 -0.70 5.39
N THR A 73 14.26 -1.53 4.35
CA THR A 73 15.48 -2.07 3.71
C THR A 73 16.04 -1.16 2.64
N ARG A 74 15.24 -0.20 2.17
CA ARG A 74 15.57 0.72 1.09
C ARG A 74 15.05 2.13 1.40
N LYS A 75 15.47 3.11 0.60
CA LYS A 75 14.93 4.47 0.66
C LYS A 75 13.48 4.51 0.15
N PRO A 76 12.64 5.43 0.64
CA PRO A 76 11.23 5.52 0.20
C PRO A 76 11.04 5.66 -1.32
N CYS A 77 11.96 6.33 -2.02
CA CYS A 77 11.91 6.47 -3.49
C CYS A 77 12.21 5.17 -4.26
N GLU A 78 12.72 4.16 -3.59
CA GLU A 78 13.06 2.86 -4.19
C GLU A 78 11.96 1.81 -4.05
N TYR A 79 10.88 2.10 -3.30
CA TYR A 79 9.71 1.22 -3.19
C TYR A 79 8.63 1.64 -4.18
N ARG A 80 8.16 0.69 -4.99
CA ARG A 80 6.95 0.87 -5.78
C ARG A 80 5.73 0.50 -4.94
N VAL A 81 4.65 1.27 -5.08
CA VAL A 81 3.38 0.98 -4.38
C VAL A 81 2.87 -0.42 -4.74
N GLY A 82 2.97 -0.82 -6.01
CA GLY A 82 2.59 -2.16 -6.46
C GLY A 82 3.33 -3.29 -5.75
N GLU A 83 4.62 -3.11 -5.47
CA GLU A 83 5.43 -4.08 -4.73
C GLU A 83 4.93 -4.28 -3.29
N ILE A 84 4.57 -3.21 -2.61
CA ILE A 84 4.02 -3.25 -1.25
C ILE A 84 2.66 -3.95 -1.24
N LEU A 85 1.78 -3.60 -2.18
CA LEU A 85 0.47 -4.22 -2.31
C LEU A 85 0.59 -5.72 -2.64
N CYS A 86 1.47 -6.10 -3.56
CA CYS A 86 1.70 -7.51 -3.89
C CYS A 86 2.28 -8.30 -2.71
N ALA A 87 3.15 -7.73 -1.90
CA ALA A 87 3.67 -8.39 -0.71
C ALA A 87 2.56 -8.71 0.31
N ALA A 88 1.58 -7.81 0.47
CA ALA A 88 0.47 -7.97 1.40
C ALA A 88 -0.67 -8.84 0.87
N GLU A 89 -1.01 -8.71 -0.41
CA GLU A 89 -2.19 -9.35 -1.04
C GLU A 89 -1.84 -10.65 -1.77
N GLY A 90 -0.58 -10.82 -2.17
CA GLY A 90 -0.11 -11.88 -3.06
C GLY A 90 -0.16 -11.49 -4.53
N GLU A 91 -1.25 -10.95 -5.01
CA GLU A 91 -1.39 -10.48 -6.40
C GLU A 91 -2.57 -9.50 -6.54
N LEU A 92 -2.58 -8.76 -7.64
CA LEU A 92 -3.61 -7.77 -7.95
C LEU A 92 -4.41 -8.15 -9.20
N ALA A 93 -4.78 -9.44 -9.33
CA ALA A 93 -5.57 -9.91 -10.46
C ALA A 93 -7.02 -9.38 -10.39
N PRO A 94 -7.54 -8.74 -11.45
CA PRO A 94 -8.90 -8.20 -11.46
C PRO A 94 -9.99 -9.28 -11.52
N VAL A 95 -9.66 -10.45 -12.03
CA VAL A 95 -10.57 -11.59 -12.16
C VAL A 95 -9.86 -12.90 -11.83
N ALA A 96 -10.62 -13.87 -11.34
CA ALA A 96 -10.06 -15.14 -10.87
C ALA A 96 -9.32 -15.94 -11.96
N CYS A 97 -9.70 -15.81 -13.23
CA CYS A 97 -9.04 -16.52 -14.32
C CYS A 97 -7.67 -15.97 -14.70
N LEU A 98 -7.29 -14.78 -14.21
CA LEU A 98 -5.96 -14.21 -14.35
C LEU A 98 -5.10 -14.43 -13.11
N ALA A 99 -5.70 -14.88 -12.00
CA ALA A 99 -4.96 -15.17 -10.78
C ALA A 99 -3.98 -16.33 -11.00
N LYS A 100 -2.77 -16.24 -10.41
CA LYS A 100 -1.71 -17.26 -10.55
C LYS A 100 -2.16 -18.64 -10.10
N ASP A 101 -2.95 -18.68 -9.01
CA ASP A 101 -3.55 -19.90 -8.47
C ASP A 101 -4.97 -20.14 -9.02
N GLY A 102 -5.39 -19.35 -10.00
CA GLY A 102 -6.70 -19.47 -10.65
C GLY A 102 -6.80 -20.76 -11.46
N LYS A 103 -7.94 -21.45 -11.37
CA LYS A 103 -8.22 -22.55 -12.30
C LYS A 103 -8.26 -21.96 -13.71
N LYS A 104 -7.51 -22.57 -14.63
CA LYS A 104 -7.65 -22.26 -16.05
C LYS A 104 -9.12 -22.34 -16.43
N CYS A 105 -9.65 -21.25 -16.95
CA CYS A 105 -11.02 -21.23 -17.43
C CYS A 105 -11.13 -22.17 -18.65
N GLU A 106 -12.06 -23.11 -18.62
CA GLU A 106 -12.30 -24.04 -19.73
C GLU A 106 -12.64 -23.31 -21.03
N ARG A 107 -13.12 -22.06 -20.92
CA ARG A 107 -13.46 -21.20 -22.07
C ARG A 107 -12.35 -20.23 -22.46
N GLY A 108 -11.13 -20.36 -21.86
CA GLY A 108 -10.05 -19.37 -22.03
C GLY A 108 -9.72 -19.06 -23.49
N ASP A 109 -9.64 -20.08 -24.33
CA ASP A 109 -9.29 -19.93 -25.75
C ASP A 109 -10.41 -19.31 -26.61
N SER A 110 -11.67 -19.37 -26.15
CA SER A 110 -12.84 -18.81 -26.81
C SER A 110 -13.48 -17.63 -26.09
N CYS A 111 -12.82 -17.12 -25.06
CA CYS A 111 -13.37 -16.05 -24.22
C CYS A 111 -13.15 -14.66 -24.84
N TYR A 112 -14.23 -14.07 -25.35
CA TYR A 112 -14.21 -12.72 -25.94
C TYR A 112 -13.83 -11.62 -24.93
N THR A 113 -14.04 -11.83 -23.64
CA THR A 113 -13.75 -10.81 -22.60
C THR A 113 -12.36 -10.95 -22.00
N LEU A 114 -11.64 -12.04 -22.23
CA LEU A 114 -10.30 -12.24 -21.66
C LEU A 114 -9.30 -11.15 -22.05
N PRO A 115 -9.22 -10.68 -23.31
CA PRO A 115 -8.34 -9.58 -23.69
C PRO A 115 -8.64 -8.29 -22.94
N PHE A 116 -9.91 -7.99 -22.68
CA PHE A 116 -10.32 -6.83 -21.89
C PHE A 116 -9.82 -6.93 -20.45
N TRP A 117 -9.97 -8.08 -19.80
CA TRP A 117 -9.51 -8.27 -18.43
C TRP A 117 -7.99 -8.22 -18.31
N ARG A 118 -7.27 -8.74 -19.31
CA ARG A 118 -5.80 -8.58 -19.38
C ARG A 118 -5.39 -7.13 -19.50
N GLY A 119 -6.07 -6.38 -20.34
CA GLY A 119 -5.83 -4.93 -20.46
C GLY A 119 -6.08 -4.19 -19.15
N LEU A 120 -7.12 -4.56 -18.40
CA LEU A 120 -7.39 -3.98 -17.08
C LEU A 120 -6.27 -4.33 -16.08
N GLU A 121 -5.82 -5.58 -16.06
CA GLU A 121 -4.71 -6.02 -15.22
C GLU A 121 -3.43 -5.22 -15.52
N GLU A 122 -3.11 -5.02 -16.80
CA GLU A 122 -1.97 -4.21 -17.24
C GLU A 122 -2.09 -2.77 -16.75
N GLN A 123 -3.27 -2.16 -16.83
CA GLN A 123 -3.51 -0.80 -16.34
C GLN A 123 -3.38 -0.71 -14.82
N ILE A 124 -3.91 -1.67 -14.06
CA ILE A 124 -3.74 -1.73 -12.61
C ILE A 124 -2.25 -1.80 -12.26
N ASN A 125 -1.52 -2.73 -12.86
CA ASN A 125 -0.10 -2.92 -12.62
C ASN A 125 0.72 -1.68 -13.02
N ALA A 126 0.43 -1.07 -14.15
CA ALA A 126 1.08 0.15 -14.59
C ALA A 126 0.85 1.30 -13.61
N TYR A 127 -0.40 1.48 -13.16
CA TYR A 127 -0.76 2.55 -12.23
C TYR A 127 -0.10 2.39 -10.87
N VAL A 128 -0.22 1.24 -10.22
CA VAL A 128 0.35 1.02 -8.88
C VAL A 128 1.88 1.05 -8.89
N ASN A 129 2.51 0.74 -10.02
CA ASN A 129 3.95 0.81 -10.19
C ASN A 129 4.45 2.18 -10.69
N SER A 130 3.55 3.10 -11.06
CA SER A 130 3.92 4.48 -11.39
C SER A 130 4.22 5.33 -10.16
N TYR A 131 3.75 4.93 -8.98
CA TYR A 131 3.98 5.63 -7.72
C TYR A 131 5.04 4.95 -6.88
N THR A 132 5.90 5.76 -6.28
CA THR A 132 6.81 5.34 -5.20
C THR A 132 6.22 5.66 -3.83
N LEU A 133 6.78 5.08 -2.78
CA LEU A 133 6.42 5.43 -1.41
C LEU A 133 6.71 6.92 -1.13
N GLN A 134 7.81 7.46 -1.72
CA GLN A 134 8.14 8.88 -1.62
C GLN A 134 7.08 9.78 -2.28
N ASP A 135 6.53 9.36 -3.42
CA ASP A 135 5.46 10.12 -4.09
C ASP A 135 4.24 10.27 -3.20
N LEU A 136 3.86 9.20 -2.48
CA LEU A 136 2.75 9.25 -1.54
C LEU A 136 3.03 10.14 -0.33
N LEU A 137 4.25 10.17 0.19
CA LEU A 137 4.67 11.12 1.22
C LEU A 137 4.52 12.56 0.75
N ASN A 138 4.93 12.84 -0.49
CA ASN A 138 4.84 14.16 -1.09
C ASN A 138 3.36 14.62 -1.29
N LEU A 139 2.45 13.70 -1.59
CA LEU A 139 1.01 14.00 -1.68
C LEU A 139 0.43 14.47 -0.34
N LYS A 140 0.87 13.88 0.77
CA LYS A 140 0.47 14.30 2.12
C LYS A 140 0.90 15.74 2.41
N THR A 141 2.13 16.09 2.05
CA THR A 141 2.67 17.43 2.25
C THR A 141 1.92 18.48 1.43
N ARG A 142 1.54 18.17 0.18
CA ARG A 142 0.76 19.08 -0.67
C ARG A 142 -0.61 19.41 -0.06
N LYS A 143 -1.33 18.41 0.43
CA LYS A 143 -2.64 18.62 1.09
C LYS A 143 -2.53 19.54 2.32
N ASN A 144 -1.47 19.43 3.09
CA ASN A 144 -1.25 20.29 4.24
C ASN A 144 -0.98 21.76 3.84
N ASN A 145 -0.39 21.99 2.68
CA ASN A 145 -0.11 23.33 2.16
C ASN A 145 -1.34 23.97 1.46
N GLU A 146 -2.22 23.17 0.86
CA GLU A 146 -3.44 23.66 0.22
C GLU A 146 -4.51 24.09 1.23
N CYS A 147 -4.53 23.52 2.43
CA CYS A 147 -5.44 23.96 3.50
C CYS A 147 -5.06 25.30 4.16
N CYS A 148 -3.85 25.81 3.92
CA CYS A 148 -3.43 27.11 4.43
C CYS A 148 -3.75 28.30 3.50
N GLY A 149 -4.43 28.03 2.38
CA GLY A 149 -4.73 29.02 1.34
C GLY A 149 -6.20 29.41 1.15
N CYS A 150 -7.10 29.00 2.05
CA CYS A 150 -8.49 29.49 2.02
C CYS A 150 -8.57 30.87 2.69
N GLY A 151 -8.22 31.89 1.94
CA GLY A 151 -8.64 33.27 2.24
C GLY A 151 -10.16 33.37 2.08
N CYS A 152 -10.88 33.34 3.19
CA CYS A 152 -12.26 33.85 3.22
C CYS A 152 -12.16 35.36 3.10
N GLU A 153 -12.36 35.91 1.92
CA GLU A 153 -12.69 37.31 1.76
C GLU A 153 -14.12 37.50 2.29
N GLU A 154 -14.22 38.07 3.48
CA GLU A 154 -15.45 38.63 4.00
C GLU A 154 -15.84 39.82 3.12
N GLY A 155 -16.91 39.63 2.34
CA GLY A 155 -17.52 40.74 1.59
C GLY A 155 -18.11 41.75 2.56
N GLU A 156 -17.52 42.92 2.63
CA GLU A 156 -18.16 44.09 3.21
C GLU A 156 -19.36 44.53 2.34
N GLU A 157 -20.54 44.28 2.83
CA GLU A 157 -21.74 45.04 2.41
C GLU A 157 -21.66 46.45 2.97
N SER A 158 -21.50 47.42 2.09
CA SER A 158 -21.76 48.80 2.44
C SER A 158 -22.90 49.35 1.57
N LYS A 159 -23.99 49.60 2.27
CA LYS A 159 -25.10 50.52 1.94
C LYS A 159 -25.44 50.86 0.49
#